data_cd74c398804a10ef5786a27db1a1ef14
#
_entry.id   cd74c398804a10ef5786a27db1a1ef14
#
_cell.length_a   1.000
_cell.length_b   1.000
_cell.length_c   1.000
_cell.angle_alpha   90.00
_cell.angle_beta   90.00
_cell.angle_gamma   90.00
#
_symmetry.space_group_name_H-M   'P 1'
#
loop_
_entity.id
_entity.type
_entity.pdbx_description
1 polymer ?
#
loop_
_entity_poly.entity_id
_entity_poly.type
_entity_poly.pdbx_seq_one_letter_code
_entity_poly.pdbx_strand_id
1 'polypeptide(L)'
;GRVWDFGKGLRWRTAEMRQLYSPAFGFKRNNFFRDLAMAYAETGRAAYAEKFAEFADRWRQDWPLVVDEAFHPDTATLTQSDGHDTMTSAFRWMAWMDCLYGGIAFAPEVSTETTFGLIKGMWFIALQYRHYEKSAYRPANHHLFERGTAPFIFGVMLPEFPEVARLVVQAQPVITRHVTRSFLPDGGYEERTTGYTISALRMFLIPLRLALLNRVPLLGEK
;
A
#
# COMPACT_ATOMS: atom_id res chain seq x y z
N GLY A 1 -5.04 25.91 5.40
CA GLY A 1 -4.64 24.91 4.43
C GLY A 1 -5.16 25.25 3.04
N ARG A 2 -4.50 24.75 2.00
CA ARG A 2 -4.96 24.94 0.62
C ARG A 2 -6.17 24.03 0.38
N VAL A 3 -7.29 24.60 -0.05
CA VAL A 3 -8.45 23.84 -0.49
C VAL A 3 -8.28 23.56 -1.98
N TRP A 4 -8.38 22.31 -2.37
CA TRP A 4 -8.36 21.89 -3.76
C TRP A 4 -9.79 21.53 -4.17
N ASP A 5 -10.33 22.26 -5.15
CA ASP A 5 -11.62 21.96 -5.74
C ASP A 5 -11.39 21.11 -7.00
N PHE A 6 -11.81 19.87 -6.96
CA PHE A 6 -11.74 18.94 -8.10
C PHE A 6 -13.04 18.93 -8.92
N GLY A 7 -13.93 19.91 -8.71
CA GLY A 7 -15.19 20.05 -9.41
C GLY A 7 -16.24 19.00 -8.98
N LYS A 8 -17.37 19.02 -9.68
CA LYS A 8 -18.43 18.01 -9.48
C LYS A 8 -17.97 16.66 -10.03
N GLY A 9 -17.50 15.83 -9.13
CA GLY A 9 -17.06 14.50 -9.47
C GLY A 9 -15.55 14.36 -9.58
N LEU A 10 -14.93 13.90 -8.50
CA LEU A 10 -13.51 13.58 -8.48
C LEU A 10 -13.15 12.63 -9.65
N ARG A 11 -12.21 13.06 -10.47
CA ARG A 11 -11.57 12.25 -11.49
C ARG A 11 -10.13 12.03 -11.09
N TRP A 12 -9.75 10.77 -10.91
CA TRP A 12 -8.40 10.40 -10.47
C TRP A 12 -7.33 10.56 -11.57
N ARG A 13 -7.76 10.60 -12.83
CA ARG A 13 -6.88 10.57 -14.00
C ARG A 13 -7.00 11.84 -14.85
N THR A 14 -6.96 13.03 -14.20
CA THR A 14 -6.96 14.31 -14.92
C THR A 14 -5.56 14.83 -15.18
N ALA A 15 -5.44 15.77 -16.13
CA ALA A 15 -4.18 16.45 -16.42
C ALA A 15 -3.68 17.23 -15.18
N GLU A 16 -4.60 17.86 -14.44
CA GLU A 16 -4.32 18.59 -13.21
C GLU A 16 -3.75 17.66 -12.13
N MET A 17 -4.34 16.47 -11.96
CA MET A 17 -3.83 15.47 -11.02
C MET A 17 -2.43 14.96 -11.38
N ARG A 18 -2.08 14.94 -12.65
CA ARG A 18 -0.72 14.57 -13.09
C ARG A 18 0.30 15.66 -12.80
N GLN A 19 -0.11 16.93 -12.85
CA GLN A 19 0.77 18.09 -12.57
C GLN A 19 1.00 18.30 -11.06
N LEU A 20 0.12 17.80 -10.21
CA LEU A 20 0.19 17.94 -8.76
C LEU A 20 1.08 16.86 -8.15
N TYR A 21 2.41 17.05 -8.19
CA TYR A 21 3.34 16.04 -7.68
C TYR A 21 3.12 15.72 -6.19
N SER A 22 3.16 16.72 -5.30
CA SER A 22 3.07 16.47 -3.86
C SER A 22 1.64 16.22 -3.33
N PRO A 23 0.63 17.07 -3.63
CA PRO A 23 -0.75 16.79 -3.23
C PRO A 23 -1.33 15.53 -3.88
N ALA A 24 -0.96 15.26 -5.16
CA ALA A 24 -1.41 14.05 -5.86
C ALA A 24 -0.92 12.76 -5.20
N PHE A 25 0.25 12.75 -4.55
CA PHE A 25 0.70 11.57 -3.81
C PHE A 25 -0.26 11.16 -2.70
N GLY A 26 -0.74 12.12 -1.88
CA GLY A 26 -1.73 11.85 -0.84
C GLY A 26 -3.01 11.24 -1.40
N PHE A 27 -3.50 11.81 -2.49
CA PHE A 27 -4.70 11.31 -3.18
C PHE A 27 -4.47 9.94 -3.82
N LYS A 28 -3.42 9.76 -4.61
CA LYS A 28 -3.11 8.49 -5.28
C LYS A 28 -2.82 7.35 -4.31
N ARG A 29 -2.38 7.64 -3.09
CA ARG A 29 -2.20 6.70 -2.00
C ARG A 29 -3.51 6.31 -1.31
N ASN A 30 -4.60 7.02 -1.59
CA ASN A 30 -5.91 6.86 -0.95
C ASN A 30 -5.86 6.95 0.59
N ASN A 31 -4.94 7.71 1.16
CA ASN A 31 -4.76 7.81 2.61
C ASN A 31 -6.05 8.24 3.33
N PHE A 32 -6.86 9.10 2.72
CA PHE A 32 -8.13 9.54 3.27
C PHE A 32 -9.19 8.42 3.37
N PHE A 33 -9.03 7.29 2.68
CA PHE A 33 -9.87 6.11 2.89
C PHE A 33 -9.73 5.57 4.31
N ARG A 34 -8.53 5.64 4.86
CA ARG A 34 -8.27 5.31 6.27
C ARG A 34 -9.05 6.23 7.21
N ASP A 35 -9.07 7.53 6.92
CA ASP A 35 -9.80 8.50 7.75
C ASP A 35 -11.31 8.23 7.70
N LEU A 36 -11.85 7.89 6.52
CA LEU A 36 -13.24 7.46 6.38
C LEU A 36 -13.54 6.16 7.15
N ALA A 37 -12.64 5.18 7.06
CA ALA A 37 -12.78 3.90 7.76
C ALA A 37 -12.78 4.09 9.29
N MET A 38 -11.87 4.91 9.80
CA MET A 38 -11.80 5.24 11.22
C MET A 38 -13.07 5.97 11.69
N ALA A 39 -13.50 6.99 10.95
CA ALA A 39 -14.70 7.74 11.27
C ALA A 39 -15.98 6.87 11.23
N TYR A 40 -16.04 5.93 10.29
CA TYR A 40 -17.14 4.96 10.24
C TYR A 40 -17.10 3.99 11.42
N ALA A 41 -15.92 3.43 11.73
CA ALA A 41 -15.77 2.51 12.86
C ALA A 41 -16.13 3.16 14.21
N GLU A 42 -15.84 4.44 14.39
CA GLU A 42 -16.13 5.18 15.61
C GLU A 42 -17.62 5.61 15.72
N THR A 43 -18.26 5.89 14.59
CA THR A 43 -19.57 6.58 14.61
C THR A 43 -20.71 5.77 14.01
N GLY A 44 -20.43 4.76 13.19
CA GLY A 44 -21.45 4.00 12.43
C GLY A 44 -22.24 4.84 11.41
N ARG A 45 -21.79 6.07 11.08
CA ARG A 45 -22.54 6.97 10.20
C ARG A 45 -22.43 6.54 8.73
N ALA A 46 -23.58 6.24 8.11
CA ALA A 46 -23.70 5.86 6.70
C ALA A 46 -23.00 6.80 5.73
N ALA A 47 -23.01 8.13 6.00
CA ALA A 47 -22.38 9.13 5.14
C ALA A 47 -20.87 8.89 4.87
N TYR A 48 -20.15 8.25 5.80
CA TYR A 48 -18.75 7.89 5.58
C TYR A 48 -18.61 6.70 4.64
N ALA A 49 -19.51 5.71 4.77
CA ALA A 49 -19.53 4.54 3.90
C ALA A 49 -19.97 4.90 2.46
N GLU A 50 -20.99 5.76 2.32
CA GLU A 50 -21.43 6.30 1.03
C GLU A 50 -20.29 7.06 0.33
N LYS A 51 -19.55 7.91 1.06
CA LYS A 51 -18.44 8.66 0.51
C LYS A 51 -17.26 7.74 0.13
N PHE A 52 -16.99 6.73 0.93
CA PHE A 52 -16.00 5.71 0.61
C PHE A 52 -16.39 4.94 -0.66
N ALA A 53 -17.65 4.47 -0.77
CA ALA A 53 -18.14 3.76 -1.96
C ALA A 53 -18.00 4.63 -3.22
N GLU A 54 -18.44 5.89 -3.16
CA GLU A 54 -18.29 6.85 -4.27
C GLU A 54 -16.84 6.94 -4.76
N PHE A 55 -15.89 7.10 -3.84
CA PHE A 55 -14.49 7.27 -4.20
C PHE A 55 -13.84 5.97 -4.70
N ALA A 56 -14.18 4.84 -4.08
CA ALA A 56 -13.67 3.54 -4.48
C ALA A 56 -14.16 3.14 -5.88
N ASP A 57 -15.44 3.39 -6.18
CA ASP A 57 -16.01 3.08 -7.49
C ASP A 57 -15.42 3.97 -8.60
N ARG A 58 -15.22 5.26 -8.31
CA ARG A 58 -14.54 6.15 -9.25
C ARG A 58 -13.08 5.74 -9.46
N TRP A 59 -12.38 5.30 -8.42
CA TRP A 59 -11.04 4.76 -8.57
C TRP A 59 -11.04 3.57 -9.54
N ARG A 60 -11.96 2.62 -9.37
CA ARG A 60 -12.10 1.45 -10.25
C ARG A 60 -12.39 1.84 -11.69
N GLN A 61 -13.22 2.86 -11.92
CA GLN A 61 -13.55 3.36 -13.26
C GLN A 61 -12.36 4.04 -13.94
N ASP A 62 -11.63 4.87 -13.23
CA ASP A 62 -10.48 5.61 -13.77
C ASP A 62 -9.23 4.73 -13.92
N TRP A 63 -9.13 3.65 -13.12
CA TRP A 63 -8.01 2.69 -13.09
C TRP A 63 -8.54 1.25 -13.20
N PRO A 64 -9.17 0.88 -14.31
CA PRO A 64 -9.67 -0.48 -14.46
C PRO A 64 -8.51 -1.47 -14.44
N LEU A 65 -8.66 -2.51 -13.64
CA LEU A 65 -7.74 -3.64 -13.61
C LEU A 65 -8.07 -4.53 -14.81
N VAL A 66 -7.32 -4.35 -15.87
CA VAL A 66 -7.39 -5.23 -17.03
C VAL A 66 -6.43 -6.39 -16.77
N VAL A 67 -7.00 -7.54 -16.44
CA VAL A 67 -6.29 -8.82 -16.39
C VAL A 67 -6.72 -9.56 -17.63
N ASP A 68 -6.04 -9.31 -18.74
CA ASP A 68 -6.21 -10.05 -19.99
C ASP A 68 -5.10 -11.11 -20.14
N GLU A 69 -5.20 -11.93 -21.18
CA GLU A 69 -4.20 -12.95 -21.50
C GLU A 69 -2.81 -12.35 -21.81
N ALA A 70 -2.75 -11.06 -22.15
CA ALA A 70 -1.54 -10.29 -22.39
C ALA A 70 -1.00 -9.65 -21.12
N PHE A 71 -1.67 -9.84 -19.97
CA PHE A 71 -1.17 -9.35 -18.70
C PHE A 71 0.13 -10.08 -18.30
N HIS A 72 1.22 -9.45 -18.64
CA HIS A 72 2.52 -9.82 -18.11
C HIS A 72 2.83 -8.88 -16.94
N PRO A 73 2.78 -9.35 -15.70
CA PRO A 73 3.18 -8.55 -14.54
C PRO A 73 4.60 -7.99 -14.70
N ASP A 74 5.44 -8.65 -15.50
CA ASP A 74 6.83 -8.23 -15.80
C ASP A 74 6.93 -6.97 -16.67
N THR A 75 5.92 -6.66 -17.47
CA THR A 75 5.94 -5.55 -18.43
C THR A 75 5.06 -4.37 -18.00
N ALA A 76 4.31 -4.50 -16.93
CA ALA A 76 3.56 -3.41 -16.36
C ALA A 76 4.53 -2.37 -15.78
N THR A 77 5.03 -1.49 -16.62
CA THR A 77 5.80 -0.32 -16.22
C THR A 77 4.90 0.59 -15.41
N LEU A 78 4.99 0.44 -14.10
CA LEU A 78 4.35 1.33 -13.15
C LEU A 78 5.07 2.66 -13.18
N THR A 79 4.55 3.59 -13.93
CA THR A 79 5.10 4.94 -13.96
C THR A 79 4.56 5.75 -12.78
N GLN A 80 5.39 6.59 -12.18
CA GLN A 80 4.96 7.51 -11.11
C GLN A 80 3.77 8.38 -11.54
N SER A 81 3.71 8.73 -12.82
CA SER A 81 2.63 9.53 -13.40
C SER A 81 1.28 8.83 -13.33
N ASP A 82 1.27 7.50 -13.36
CA ASP A 82 0.03 6.72 -13.46
C ASP A 82 -0.53 6.29 -12.11
N GLY A 83 0.13 6.67 -10.99
CA GLY A 83 -0.31 6.31 -9.65
C GLY A 83 -0.16 4.83 -9.31
N HIS A 84 0.59 4.10 -10.11
CA HIS A 84 0.90 2.69 -9.93
C HIS A 84 2.38 2.44 -9.61
N ASP A 85 3.15 3.49 -9.27
CA ASP A 85 4.50 3.28 -8.74
C ASP A 85 4.45 2.44 -7.46
N THR A 86 5.52 1.71 -7.21
CA THR A 86 5.57 0.72 -6.13
C THR A 86 5.26 1.31 -4.76
N MET A 87 5.82 2.48 -4.45
CA MET A 87 5.61 3.10 -3.15
C MET A 87 4.17 3.60 -2.98
N THR A 88 3.62 4.28 -3.97
CA THR A 88 2.23 4.78 -3.94
C THR A 88 1.24 3.62 -3.88
N SER A 89 1.48 2.55 -4.64
CA SER A 89 0.66 1.35 -4.62
C SER A 89 0.70 0.64 -3.26
N ALA A 90 1.86 0.58 -2.60
CA ALA A 90 1.98 0.00 -1.27
C ALA A 90 1.18 0.78 -0.22
N PHE A 91 1.30 2.11 -0.21
CA PHE A 91 0.50 2.95 0.69
C PHE A 91 -1.00 2.81 0.45
N ARG A 92 -1.41 2.75 -0.82
CA ARG A 92 -2.82 2.52 -1.19
C ARG A 92 -3.30 1.16 -0.70
N TRP A 93 -2.51 0.12 -0.90
CA TRP A 93 -2.82 -1.21 -0.41
C TRP A 93 -3.07 -1.21 1.10
N MET A 94 -2.19 -0.55 1.87
CA MET A 94 -2.36 -0.42 3.32
C MET A 94 -3.63 0.34 3.69
N ALA A 95 -3.94 1.43 2.98
CA ALA A 95 -5.18 2.17 3.22
C ALA A 95 -6.44 1.32 2.92
N TRP A 96 -6.39 0.49 1.89
CA TRP A 96 -7.49 -0.43 1.57
C TRP A 96 -7.63 -1.57 2.59
N MET A 97 -6.52 -2.04 3.16
CA MET A 97 -6.57 -2.99 4.29
C MET A 97 -7.27 -2.37 5.51
N ASP A 98 -6.97 -1.11 5.82
CA ASP A 98 -7.66 -0.40 6.90
C ASP A 98 -9.18 -0.32 6.62
N CYS A 99 -9.62 -0.21 5.36
CA CYS A 99 -11.03 -0.23 4.99
C CYS A 99 -11.67 -1.62 5.18
N LEU A 100 -10.97 -2.69 4.86
CA LEU A 100 -11.48 -4.05 5.06
C LEU A 100 -11.57 -4.37 6.55
N TYR A 101 -10.49 -4.22 7.29
CA TYR A 101 -10.44 -4.57 8.72
C TYR A 101 -11.19 -3.58 9.61
N GLY A 102 -11.29 -2.30 9.20
CA GLY A 102 -12.14 -1.30 9.85
C GLY A 102 -13.63 -1.46 9.56
N GLY A 103 -14.02 -2.40 8.70
CA GLY A 103 -15.39 -2.79 8.42
C GLY A 103 -16.13 -1.90 7.43
N ILE A 104 -15.62 -0.73 7.04
CA ILE A 104 -16.32 0.18 6.11
C ILE A 104 -16.56 -0.45 4.75
N ALA A 105 -15.66 -1.32 4.28
CA ALA A 105 -15.83 -2.03 3.01
C ALA A 105 -17.00 -3.03 3.01
N PHE A 106 -17.51 -3.38 4.19
CA PHE A 106 -18.66 -4.28 4.37
C PHE A 106 -19.90 -3.56 4.87
N ALA A 107 -19.90 -2.23 4.89
CA ALA A 107 -21.05 -1.43 5.26
C ALA A 107 -22.19 -1.66 4.27
N PRO A 108 -23.48 -1.56 4.73
CA PRO A 108 -24.65 -1.76 3.86
C PRO A 108 -24.69 -0.84 2.64
N GLU A 109 -24.07 0.32 2.73
CA GLU A 109 -23.99 1.33 1.68
C GLU A 109 -22.92 0.99 0.60
N VAL A 110 -22.09 0.00 0.86
CA VAL A 110 -21.00 -0.40 -0.05
C VAL A 110 -21.41 -1.64 -0.82
N SER A 111 -21.38 -1.57 -2.16
CA SER A 111 -21.75 -2.71 -2.98
C SER A 111 -20.71 -3.85 -2.89
N THR A 112 -21.17 -5.08 -3.11
CA THR A 112 -20.30 -6.25 -3.20
C THR A 112 -19.23 -6.07 -4.29
N GLU A 113 -19.57 -5.44 -5.42
CA GLU A 113 -18.65 -5.14 -6.50
C GLU A 113 -17.53 -4.20 -6.05
N THR A 114 -17.86 -3.20 -5.21
CA THR A 114 -16.86 -2.27 -4.66
C THR A 114 -15.88 -3.02 -3.75
N THR A 115 -16.39 -3.81 -2.82
CA THR A 115 -15.57 -4.62 -1.89
C THR A 115 -14.70 -5.61 -2.66
N PHE A 116 -15.29 -6.35 -3.60
CA PHE A 116 -14.56 -7.29 -4.43
C PHE A 116 -13.50 -6.60 -5.29
N GLY A 117 -13.82 -5.42 -5.82
CA GLY A 117 -12.89 -4.59 -6.59
C GLY A 117 -11.67 -4.15 -5.78
N LEU A 118 -11.84 -3.84 -4.49
CA LEU A 118 -10.71 -3.55 -3.58
C LEU A 118 -9.82 -4.77 -3.39
N ILE A 119 -10.42 -5.94 -3.07
CA ILE A 119 -9.69 -7.19 -2.86
C ILE A 119 -8.91 -7.57 -4.12
N LYS A 120 -9.55 -7.51 -5.28
CA LYS A 120 -8.90 -7.75 -6.58
C LYS A 120 -7.75 -6.76 -6.84
N GLY A 121 -7.97 -5.48 -6.49
CA GLY A 121 -6.95 -4.45 -6.60
C GLY A 121 -5.75 -4.70 -5.70
N MET A 122 -5.97 -5.15 -4.47
CA MET A 122 -4.90 -5.51 -3.55
C MET A 122 -4.12 -6.74 -4.01
N TRP A 123 -4.80 -7.78 -4.48
CA TRP A 123 -4.17 -8.94 -5.09
C TRP A 123 -3.29 -8.54 -6.28
N PHE A 124 -3.81 -7.70 -7.18
CA PHE A 124 -3.07 -7.18 -8.32
C PHE A 124 -1.82 -6.41 -7.92
N ILE A 125 -1.93 -5.49 -6.93
CA ILE A 125 -0.78 -4.75 -6.40
C ILE A 125 0.26 -5.74 -5.83
N ALA A 126 -0.18 -6.73 -5.06
CA ALA A 126 0.71 -7.72 -4.48
C ALA A 126 1.45 -8.55 -5.54
N LEU A 127 0.78 -8.93 -6.63
CA LEU A 127 1.42 -9.65 -7.74
C LEU A 127 2.57 -8.86 -8.36
N GLN A 128 2.44 -7.53 -8.45
CA GLN A 128 3.50 -6.68 -8.99
C GLN A 128 4.79 -6.74 -8.17
N TYR A 129 4.68 -7.00 -6.86
CA TYR A 129 5.85 -7.11 -6.00
C TYR A 129 6.67 -8.39 -6.21
N ARG A 130 6.12 -9.42 -6.85
CA ARG A 130 6.86 -10.65 -7.18
C ARG A 130 8.05 -10.41 -8.11
N HIS A 131 7.98 -9.39 -8.95
CA HIS A 131 9.00 -9.11 -9.96
C HIS A 131 10.19 -8.32 -9.43
N TYR A 132 10.12 -7.87 -8.19
CA TYR A 132 11.17 -7.05 -7.59
C TYR A 132 12.22 -7.83 -6.81
N GLU A 133 12.18 -9.15 -6.87
CA GLU A 133 13.04 -10.05 -6.12
C GLU A 133 14.55 -9.84 -6.42
N LYS A 134 14.87 -9.39 -7.62
CA LYS A 134 16.25 -9.22 -8.10
C LYS A 134 16.81 -7.80 -7.99
N SER A 135 16.11 -6.88 -7.32
CA SER A 135 16.62 -5.51 -7.23
C SER A 135 17.85 -5.43 -6.32
N ALA A 136 18.89 -4.69 -6.79
CA ALA A 136 20.06 -4.44 -5.98
C ALA A 136 19.68 -3.73 -4.66
N TYR A 137 20.37 -4.11 -3.58
CA TYR A 137 20.20 -3.41 -2.29
C TYR A 137 20.50 -1.93 -2.43
N ARG A 138 19.63 -1.10 -1.88
CA ARG A 138 19.80 0.34 -1.76
C ARG A 138 19.62 0.74 -0.31
N PRO A 139 20.55 1.48 0.30
CA PRO A 139 20.46 1.92 1.68
C PRO A 139 19.50 3.11 1.82
N ALA A 140 18.24 2.88 1.55
CA ALA A 140 17.22 3.93 1.56
C ALA A 140 15.90 3.40 2.13
N ASN A 141 15.19 4.24 2.88
CA ASN A 141 13.95 3.84 3.52
C ASN A 141 12.86 3.43 2.51
N HIS A 142 12.79 4.06 1.35
CA HIS A 142 11.85 3.66 0.32
C HIS A 142 12.14 2.24 -0.20
N HIS A 143 13.41 1.84 -0.32
CA HIS A 143 13.79 0.48 -0.68
C HIS A 143 13.36 -0.52 0.40
N LEU A 144 13.59 -0.21 1.69
CA LEU A 144 13.09 -1.02 2.79
C LEU A 144 11.57 -1.17 2.71
N PHE A 145 10.86 -0.06 2.49
CA PHE A 145 9.40 -0.07 2.43
C PHE A 145 8.89 -0.90 1.24
N GLU A 146 9.38 -0.62 0.04
CA GLU A 146 8.89 -1.24 -1.19
C GLU A 146 9.27 -2.70 -1.34
N ARG A 147 10.42 -3.12 -0.80
CA ARG A 147 10.97 -4.46 -1.01
C ARG A 147 10.93 -5.36 0.21
N GLY A 148 10.81 -4.76 1.38
CA GLY A 148 10.74 -5.47 2.65
C GLY A 148 9.38 -5.33 3.32
N THR A 149 9.11 -4.15 3.87
CA THR A 149 7.94 -3.91 4.74
C THR A 149 6.61 -4.21 4.06
N ALA A 150 6.34 -3.61 2.91
CA ALA A 150 5.05 -3.74 2.23
C ALA A 150 4.81 -5.18 1.73
N PRO A 151 5.76 -5.83 1.01
CA PRO A 151 5.58 -7.22 0.61
C PRO A 151 5.39 -8.17 1.79
N PHE A 152 6.11 -7.97 2.90
CA PHE A 152 5.92 -8.78 4.11
C PHE A 152 4.50 -8.64 4.65
N ILE A 153 4.02 -7.40 4.78
CA ILE A 153 2.64 -7.13 5.25
C ILE A 153 1.63 -7.79 4.31
N PHE A 154 1.80 -7.66 3.00
CA PHE A 154 0.87 -8.26 2.02
C PHE A 154 0.79 -9.77 2.19
N GLY A 155 1.94 -10.43 2.28
CA GLY A 155 1.99 -11.89 2.40
C GLY A 155 1.42 -12.42 3.72
N VAL A 156 1.56 -11.66 4.81
CA VAL A 156 0.97 -12.03 6.12
C VAL A 156 -0.53 -11.77 6.16
N MET A 157 -1.00 -10.71 5.52
CA MET A 157 -2.40 -10.25 5.63
C MET A 157 -3.35 -10.90 4.62
N LEU A 158 -2.83 -11.47 3.53
CA LEU A 158 -3.61 -12.19 2.50
C LEU A 158 -3.03 -13.59 2.25
N PRO A 159 -2.94 -14.45 3.29
CA PRO A 159 -2.36 -15.78 3.17
C PRO A 159 -3.19 -16.72 2.29
N GLU A 160 -4.46 -16.40 2.05
CA GLU A 160 -5.38 -17.16 1.20
C GLU A 160 -4.97 -17.15 -0.28
N PHE A 161 -4.14 -16.18 -0.69
CA PHE A 161 -3.56 -16.12 -2.03
C PHE A 161 -2.12 -16.66 -2.00
N PRO A 162 -1.87 -17.89 -2.45
CA PRO A 162 -0.55 -18.53 -2.33
C PRO A 162 0.60 -17.72 -2.95
N GLU A 163 0.32 -17.03 -4.06
CA GLU A 163 1.28 -16.16 -4.73
C GLU A 163 1.59 -14.89 -3.94
N VAL A 164 0.65 -14.39 -3.12
CA VAL A 164 0.85 -13.24 -2.22
C VAL A 164 1.57 -13.70 -0.95
N ALA A 165 1.21 -14.84 -0.40
CA ALA A 165 1.85 -15.42 0.78
C ALA A 165 3.36 -15.60 0.60
N ARG A 166 3.82 -15.93 -0.61
CA ARG A 166 5.25 -16.06 -0.94
C ARG A 166 6.05 -14.76 -0.78
N LEU A 167 5.40 -13.61 -0.79
CA LEU A 167 6.05 -12.31 -0.58
C LEU A 167 6.71 -12.21 0.80
N VAL A 168 6.26 -12.95 1.79
CA VAL A 168 6.91 -13.04 3.11
C VAL A 168 8.36 -13.50 2.95
N VAL A 169 8.57 -14.61 2.24
CA VAL A 169 9.91 -15.19 2.04
C VAL A 169 10.80 -14.24 1.22
N GLN A 170 10.24 -13.54 0.24
CA GLN A 170 10.97 -12.56 -0.58
C GLN A 170 11.38 -11.32 0.22
N ALA A 171 10.53 -10.88 1.15
CA ALA A 171 10.75 -9.68 1.95
C ALA A 171 11.79 -9.88 3.08
N GLN A 172 11.85 -11.06 3.67
CA GLN A 172 12.71 -11.37 4.81
C GLN A 172 14.19 -11.04 4.59
N PRO A 173 14.85 -11.43 3.47
CA PRO A 173 16.24 -11.07 3.22
C PRO A 173 16.46 -9.55 3.13
N VAL A 174 15.50 -8.83 2.57
CA VAL A 174 15.57 -7.36 2.47
C VAL A 174 15.52 -6.73 3.85
N ILE A 175 14.52 -7.12 4.66
CA ILE A 175 14.37 -6.65 6.04
C ILE A 175 15.61 -6.98 6.85
N THR A 176 16.08 -8.22 6.81
CA THR A 176 17.30 -8.67 7.51
C THR A 176 18.50 -7.79 7.14
N ARG A 177 18.69 -7.53 5.85
CA ARG A 177 19.81 -6.71 5.37
C ARG A 177 19.73 -5.27 5.85
N HIS A 178 18.54 -4.66 5.84
CA HIS A 178 18.36 -3.30 6.36
C HIS A 178 18.59 -3.23 7.87
N VAL A 179 18.08 -4.20 8.65
CA VAL A 179 18.34 -4.25 10.10
C VAL A 179 19.83 -4.33 10.40
N THR A 180 20.58 -5.10 9.62
CA THR A 180 22.00 -5.37 9.92
C THR A 180 22.98 -4.35 9.30
N ARG A 181 22.54 -3.55 8.33
CA ARG A 181 23.47 -2.69 7.58
C ARG A 181 23.10 -1.22 7.53
N SER A 182 21.79 -0.89 7.61
CA SER A 182 21.35 0.49 7.43
C SER A 182 21.21 1.28 8.74
N PHE A 183 21.28 0.61 9.90
CA PHE A 183 21.40 1.28 11.19
C PHE A 183 22.87 1.42 11.57
N LEU A 184 23.26 2.65 11.87
CA LEU A 184 24.60 2.99 12.30
C LEU A 184 24.84 2.61 13.77
N PRO A 185 26.11 2.51 14.22
CA PRO A 185 26.39 2.17 15.63
C PRO A 185 25.82 3.13 16.66
N ASP A 186 25.56 4.39 16.27
CA ASP A 186 24.92 5.41 17.11
C ASP A 186 23.39 5.32 17.11
N GLY A 187 22.80 4.34 16.40
CA GLY A 187 21.37 4.16 16.27
C GLY A 187 20.72 5.01 15.15
N GLY A 188 21.48 5.84 14.47
CA GLY A 188 21.01 6.60 13.32
C GLY A 188 20.74 5.69 12.11
N TYR A 189 19.86 6.14 11.23
CA TYR A 189 19.62 5.47 9.95
C TYR A 189 20.52 6.08 8.86
N GLU A 190 20.91 5.29 7.89
CA GLU A 190 21.89 5.62 6.85
C GLU A 190 21.55 6.88 6.04
N GLU A 191 20.28 7.24 5.90
CA GLU A 191 19.84 8.50 5.28
C GLU A 191 20.04 9.74 6.15
N ARG A 192 20.57 9.58 7.37
CA ARG A 192 21.09 10.65 8.26
C ARG A 192 20.09 11.77 8.60
N THR A 193 18.80 11.45 8.64
CA THR A 193 17.77 12.39 9.11
C THR A 193 16.93 11.75 10.20
N THR A 194 16.55 12.52 11.21
CA THR A 194 15.69 12.05 12.29
C THR A 194 14.35 11.53 11.76
N GLY A 195 13.77 12.23 10.77
CA GLY A 195 12.51 11.82 10.15
C GLY A 195 12.60 10.46 9.48
N TYR A 196 13.67 10.19 8.74
CA TYR A 196 13.86 8.88 8.10
C TYR A 196 14.26 7.79 9.07
N THR A 197 14.99 8.11 10.15
CA THR A 197 15.24 7.16 11.22
C THR A 197 13.94 6.69 11.88
N ILE A 198 13.04 7.62 12.21
CA ILE A 198 11.72 7.30 12.78
C ILE A 198 10.87 6.52 11.77
N SER A 199 10.92 6.90 10.50
CA SER A 199 10.21 6.19 9.43
C SER A 199 10.71 4.75 9.28
N ALA A 200 12.03 4.54 9.24
CA ALA A 200 12.63 3.21 9.16
C ALA A 200 12.28 2.35 10.37
N LEU A 201 12.32 2.90 11.59
CA LEU A 201 11.89 2.19 12.79
C LEU A 201 10.43 1.71 12.68
N ARG A 202 9.52 2.56 12.22
CA ARG A 202 8.12 2.17 12.00
C ARG A 202 7.99 1.05 10.97
N MET A 203 8.80 1.09 9.91
CA MET A 203 8.84 0.05 8.88
C MET A 203 9.33 -1.30 9.39
N PHE A 204 10.01 -1.35 10.52
CA PHE A 204 10.35 -2.60 11.22
C PHE A 204 9.32 -2.98 12.26
N LEU A 205 8.80 -2.02 13.03
CA LEU A 205 7.89 -2.30 14.13
C LEU A 205 6.54 -2.86 13.67
N ILE A 206 6.02 -2.38 12.54
CA ILE A 206 4.75 -2.89 12.00
C ILE A 206 4.90 -4.36 11.56
N PRO A 207 5.85 -4.73 10.70
CA PRO A 207 6.08 -6.13 10.35
C PRO A 207 6.43 -7.00 11.55
N LEU A 208 7.22 -6.50 12.51
CA LEU A 208 7.54 -7.24 13.72
C LEU A 208 6.28 -7.61 14.52
N ARG A 209 5.40 -6.64 14.72
CA ARG A 209 4.11 -6.89 15.40
C ARG A 209 3.28 -7.93 14.66
N LEU A 210 3.17 -7.81 13.34
CA LEU A 210 2.44 -8.78 12.51
C LEU A 210 3.08 -10.17 12.57
N ALA A 211 4.40 -10.24 12.50
CA ALA A 211 5.17 -11.48 12.61
C ALA A 211 4.87 -12.21 13.92
N LEU A 212 4.91 -11.48 15.05
CA LEU A 212 4.62 -12.03 16.38
C LEU A 212 3.17 -12.51 16.50
N LEU A 213 2.21 -11.71 16.04
CA LEU A 213 0.78 -12.05 16.12
C LEU A 213 0.41 -13.26 15.26
N ASN A 214 1.07 -13.42 14.11
CA ASN A 214 0.77 -14.49 13.15
C ASN A 214 1.76 -15.66 13.23
N ARG A 215 2.73 -15.64 14.14
CA ARG A 215 3.77 -16.67 14.31
C ARG A 215 4.57 -16.93 13.03
N VAL A 216 4.83 -15.86 12.29
CA VAL A 216 5.63 -15.87 11.05
C VAL A 216 7.00 -15.25 11.37
N PRO A 217 8.12 -15.87 10.98
CA PRO A 217 9.44 -15.28 11.22
C PRO A 217 9.57 -13.96 10.41
N LEU A 218 10.04 -12.89 11.08
CA LEU A 218 10.30 -11.61 10.40
C LEU A 218 11.61 -11.62 9.63
N LEU A 219 12.63 -12.22 10.20
CA LEU A 219 13.96 -12.28 9.61
C LEU A 219 14.16 -13.65 8.96
N GLY A 220 14.81 -13.67 7.80
CA GLY A 220 15.22 -14.91 7.15
C GLY A 220 16.27 -15.64 7.98
N GLU A 221 16.37 -16.95 7.79
CA GLU A 221 17.47 -17.74 8.33
C GLU A 221 18.80 -17.19 7.78
N LYS A 222 19.85 -17.21 8.63
CA LYS A 222 21.18 -16.74 8.26
C LYS A 222 21.90 -17.74 7.36
#